data_029c2bc568f89d08a42aeec35e6a261c
#
_entry.id   029c2bc568f89d08a42aeec35e6a261c
#
_cell.length_a   1.000
_cell.length_b   1.000
_cell.length_c   1.000
_cell.angle_alpha   90.00
_cell.angle_beta   90.00
_cell.angle_gamma   90.00
#
_symmetry.space_group_name_H-M   'P 1'
#
loop_
_entity.id
_entity.type
_entity.pdbx_description
1 polymer ?
#
loop_
_entity_poly.entity_id
_entity_poly.type
_entity_poly.pdbx_seq_one_letter_code
_entity_poly.pdbx_strand_id
1 'polypeptide(L)'
;MLRRLTLLRHAKSSWQEAGTSDHDRPLNQRGQQDAPVMGRRLLARGSRPSLILCSPAVRARHTAQIIARELGYPPEFLQREPELYLATPEQIVAVLARQADSFRDIIVFGHNPGLTDLANQFTGSGIDNIPTCGMAVIDLDLDSWATLATAS
;
A
#
# COMPACT_ATOMS: atom_id res chain seq x y z
N MET A 1 15.16 15.29 5.44
CA MET A 1 14.97 14.90 4.02
C MET A 1 13.59 14.31 3.84
N LEU A 2 12.87 14.79 2.83
CA LEU A 2 11.51 14.30 2.59
C LEU A 2 11.53 12.91 1.99
N ARG A 3 10.72 12.04 2.56
CA ARG A 3 10.42 10.70 2.06
C ARG A 3 8.92 10.61 1.82
N ARG A 4 8.53 10.05 0.70
CA ARG A 4 7.10 9.88 0.38
C ARG A 4 6.68 8.46 0.72
N LEU A 5 5.57 8.37 1.43
CA LEU A 5 4.90 7.11 1.74
C LEU A 5 3.48 7.17 1.20
N THR A 6 3.13 6.22 0.35
CA THR A 6 1.77 6.05 -0.11
C THR A 6 1.19 4.78 0.49
N LEU A 7 0.12 4.94 1.26
CA LEU A 7 -0.62 3.80 1.82
C LEU A 7 -1.83 3.59 0.93
N LEU A 8 -1.90 2.45 0.26
CA LEU A 8 -2.93 2.17 -0.74
C LEU A 8 -3.66 0.88 -0.40
N ARG A 9 -4.98 1.00 -0.18
CA ARG A 9 -5.82 -0.17 0.08
C ARG A 9 -6.07 -0.92 -1.21
N HIS A 10 -6.04 -2.26 -1.15
CA HIS A 10 -6.34 -3.08 -2.32
C HIS A 10 -7.67 -2.70 -2.94
N ALA A 11 -7.82 -2.95 -4.25
CA ALA A 11 -9.06 -2.72 -4.97
C ALA A 11 -10.14 -3.72 -4.55
N LYS A 12 -11.36 -3.50 -5.01
CA LYS A 12 -12.50 -4.28 -4.55
C LYS A 12 -12.36 -5.75 -4.92
N SER A 13 -12.60 -6.62 -3.95
CA SER A 13 -12.41 -8.06 -4.09
C SER A 13 -13.73 -8.81 -4.14
N SER A 14 -13.68 -10.03 -4.64
CA SER A 14 -14.85 -10.90 -4.83
C SER A 14 -15.12 -11.75 -3.60
N TRP A 15 -16.41 -11.95 -3.29
CA TRP A 15 -16.91 -12.91 -2.32
C TRP A 15 -17.74 -14.01 -2.98
N GLN A 16 -17.70 -14.12 -4.33
CA GLN A 16 -18.66 -14.96 -5.08
C GLN A 16 -18.36 -16.45 -4.99
N GLU A 17 -17.12 -16.83 -4.69
CA GLU A 17 -16.77 -18.25 -4.65
C GLU A 17 -16.80 -18.76 -3.22
N ALA A 18 -17.80 -19.59 -2.92
CA ALA A 18 -17.86 -20.28 -1.65
C ALA A 18 -16.65 -21.22 -1.51
N GLY A 19 -16.03 -21.23 -0.32
CA GLY A 19 -14.86 -22.07 -0.06
C GLY A 19 -13.52 -21.44 -0.38
N THR A 20 -13.49 -20.28 -1.02
CA THR A 20 -12.23 -19.53 -1.22
C THR A 20 -11.82 -18.89 0.11
N SER A 21 -10.56 -19.08 0.51
CA SER A 21 -10.03 -18.42 1.72
C SER A 21 -9.96 -16.91 1.50
N ASP A 22 -10.01 -16.15 2.59
CA ASP A 22 -9.86 -14.70 2.52
C ASP A 22 -8.58 -14.30 1.77
N HIS A 23 -7.48 -14.97 2.07
CA HIS A 23 -6.18 -14.69 1.45
C HIS A 23 -6.22 -14.84 -0.08
N ASP A 24 -6.99 -15.78 -0.59
CA ASP A 24 -7.01 -16.12 -2.02
C ASP A 24 -8.11 -15.42 -2.80
N ARG A 25 -8.90 -14.55 -2.16
CA ARG A 25 -9.97 -13.83 -2.86
C ARG A 25 -9.40 -12.90 -3.93
N PRO A 26 -9.84 -13.06 -5.19
CA PRO A 26 -9.37 -12.19 -6.27
C PRO A 26 -10.09 -10.84 -6.28
N LEU A 27 -9.61 -9.93 -7.12
CA LEU A 27 -10.37 -8.72 -7.42
C LEU A 27 -11.66 -9.08 -8.15
N ASN A 28 -12.75 -8.33 -7.85
CA ASN A 28 -13.94 -8.40 -8.65
C ASN A 28 -13.81 -7.48 -9.88
N GLN A 29 -14.87 -7.42 -10.71
CA GLN A 29 -14.85 -6.60 -11.92
C GLN A 29 -14.62 -5.12 -11.59
N ARG A 30 -15.23 -4.60 -10.54
CA ARG A 30 -15.07 -3.22 -10.12
C ARG A 30 -13.61 -2.93 -9.73
N GLY A 31 -12.99 -3.85 -9.01
CA GLY A 31 -11.58 -3.71 -8.60
C GLY A 31 -10.64 -3.68 -9.81
N GLN A 32 -10.90 -4.53 -10.80
CA GLN A 32 -10.11 -4.55 -12.03
C GLN A 32 -10.26 -3.27 -12.86
N GLN A 33 -11.39 -2.60 -12.74
CA GLN A 33 -11.63 -1.31 -13.41
C GLN A 33 -10.99 -0.14 -12.64
N ASP A 34 -11.08 -0.16 -11.32
CA ASP A 34 -10.61 0.95 -10.48
C ASP A 34 -9.09 1.02 -10.39
N ALA A 35 -8.40 -0.12 -10.37
CA ALA A 35 -6.95 -0.16 -10.16
C ALA A 35 -6.16 0.61 -11.24
N PRO A 36 -6.42 0.44 -12.55
CA PRO A 36 -5.70 1.23 -13.56
C PRO A 36 -5.96 2.73 -13.44
N VAL A 37 -7.18 3.12 -13.07
CA VAL A 37 -7.54 4.53 -12.89
C VAL A 37 -6.72 5.15 -11.77
N MET A 38 -6.59 4.44 -10.65
CA MET A 38 -5.79 4.93 -9.52
C MET A 38 -4.30 4.98 -9.85
N GLY A 39 -3.82 4.02 -10.64
CA GLY A 39 -2.44 4.05 -11.14
C GLY A 39 -2.17 5.30 -11.97
N ARG A 40 -3.07 5.63 -12.87
CA ARG A 40 -2.95 6.85 -13.68
C ARG A 40 -3.03 8.12 -12.85
N ARG A 41 -3.86 8.15 -11.80
CA ARG A 41 -3.92 9.29 -10.87
C ARG A 41 -2.61 9.47 -10.11
N LEU A 42 -2.02 8.39 -9.65
CA LEU A 42 -0.71 8.45 -9.00
C LEU A 42 0.37 8.98 -9.95
N LEU A 43 0.37 8.49 -11.18
CA LEU A 43 1.32 8.95 -12.18
C LEU A 43 1.16 10.46 -12.46
N ALA A 44 -0.08 10.92 -12.57
CA ALA A 44 -0.38 12.34 -12.80
C ALA A 44 0.07 13.22 -11.63
N ARG A 45 0.11 12.68 -10.42
CA ARG A 45 0.60 13.37 -9.22
C ARG A 45 2.13 13.31 -9.08
N GLY A 46 2.82 12.73 -10.04
CA GLY A 46 4.28 12.64 -10.02
C GLY A 46 4.83 11.52 -9.16
N SER A 47 4.01 10.53 -8.81
CA SER A 47 4.50 9.37 -8.07
C SER A 47 5.56 8.62 -8.87
N ARG A 48 6.72 8.39 -8.25
CA ARG A 48 7.82 7.64 -8.85
C ARG A 48 8.40 6.72 -7.77
N PRO A 49 7.69 5.61 -7.47
CA PRO A 49 8.12 4.75 -6.39
C PRO A 49 9.47 4.13 -6.70
N SER A 50 10.35 4.14 -5.70
CA SER A 50 11.60 3.41 -5.74
C SER A 50 11.43 2.00 -5.16
N LEU A 51 10.37 1.77 -4.39
CA LEU A 51 10.03 0.47 -3.83
C LEU A 51 8.52 0.34 -3.71
N ILE A 52 7.99 -0.83 -4.07
CA ILE A 52 6.59 -1.17 -3.81
C ILE A 52 6.55 -2.43 -2.96
N LEU A 53 5.93 -2.29 -1.79
CA LEU A 53 5.69 -3.38 -0.84
C LEU A 53 4.23 -3.79 -0.93
N CYS A 54 3.93 -5.08 -0.92
CA CYS A 54 2.55 -5.52 -0.95
C CYS A 54 2.29 -6.71 -0.04
N SER A 55 1.08 -6.75 0.50
CA SER A 55 0.56 -7.93 1.18
C SER A 55 0.52 -9.11 0.20
N PRO A 56 0.75 -10.33 0.67
CA PRO A 56 0.70 -11.52 -0.18
C PRO A 56 -0.71 -11.93 -0.59
N ALA A 57 -1.76 -11.34 -0.01
CA ALA A 57 -3.14 -11.63 -0.41
C ALA A 57 -3.33 -11.37 -1.90
N VAL A 58 -4.07 -12.25 -2.58
CA VAL A 58 -4.24 -12.16 -4.04
C VAL A 58 -4.78 -10.81 -4.46
N ARG A 59 -5.77 -10.28 -3.75
CA ARG A 59 -6.36 -8.96 -4.06
C ARG A 59 -5.37 -7.81 -3.95
N ALA A 60 -4.46 -7.86 -2.98
CA ALA A 60 -3.44 -6.83 -2.80
C ALA A 60 -2.34 -6.95 -3.86
N ARG A 61 -1.85 -8.16 -4.13
CA ARG A 61 -0.85 -8.39 -5.17
C ARG A 61 -1.35 -7.98 -6.54
N HIS A 62 -2.60 -8.35 -6.87
CA HIS A 62 -3.17 -8.03 -8.17
C HIS A 62 -3.32 -6.52 -8.35
N THR A 63 -3.81 -5.82 -7.32
CA THR A 63 -3.87 -4.36 -7.33
C THR A 63 -2.49 -3.75 -7.55
N ALA A 64 -1.50 -4.24 -6.82
CA ALA A 64 -0.13 -3.74 -6.92
C ALA A 64 0.46 -3.96 -8.32
N GLN A 65 0.21 -5.13 -8.92
CA GLN A 65 0.69 -5.42 -10.28
C GLN A 65 0.09 -4.47 -11.31
N ILE A 66 -1.20 -4.20 -11.23
CA ILE A 66 -1.88 -3.31 -12.16
C ILE A 66 -1.33 -1.89 -12.02
N ILE A 67 -1.22 -1.39 -10.79
CA ILE A 67 -0.76 -0.03 -10.55
C ILE A 67 0.72 0.13 -10.89
N ALA A 68 1.54 -0.88 -10.59
CA ALA A 68 2.95 -0.87 -10.96
C ALA A 68 3.13 -0.68 -12.47
N ARG A 69 2.35 -1.40 -13.27
CA ARG A 69 2.39 -1.25 -14.73
C ARG A 69 2.03 0.16 -15.18
N GLU A 70 1.01 0.76 -14.58
CA GLU A 70 0.62 2.12 -14.92
C GLU A 70 1.71 3.14 -14.54
N LEU A 71 2.48 2.87 -13.50
CA LEU A 71 3.57 3.74 -13.04
C LEU A 71 4.89 3.48 -13.77
N GLY A 72 4.95 2.45 -14.61
CA GLY A 72 6.21 2.04 -15.23
C GLY A 72 7.17 1.34 -14.28
N TYR A 73 6.68 0.86 -13.16
CA TYR A 73 7.46 0.09 -12.20
C TYR A 73 7.38 -1.39 -12.57
N PRO A 74 8.52 -2.09 -12.74
CA PRO A 74 8.51 -3.48 -13.15
C PRO A 74 7.78 -4.36 -12.12
N PRO A 75 6.70 -5.04 -12.51
CA PRO A 75 5.94 -5.86 -11.54
C PRO A 75 6.76 -6.97 -10.89
N GLU A 76 7.80 -7.46 -11.54
CA GLU A 76 8.69 -8.49 -10.99
C GLU A 76 9.51 -7.98 -9.80
N PHE A 77 9.59 -6.66 -9.60
CA PHE A 77 10.28 -6.07 -8.45
C PHE A 77 9.37 -5.79 -7.27
N LEU A 78 8.08 -6.12 -7.38
CA LEU A 78 7.18 -6.02 -6.23
C LEU A 78 7.70 -6.90 -5.11
N GLN A 79 7.81 -6.32 -3.91
CA GLN A 79 8.30 -7.04 -2.74
C GLN A 79 7.11 -7.46 -1.88
N ARG A 80 6.83 -8.76 -1.85
CA ARG A 80 5.77 -9.31 -1.01
C ARG A 80 6.27 -9.43 0.42
N GLU A 81 5.50 -8.91 1.35
CA GLU A 81 5.82 -8.95 2.77
C GLU A 81 4.69 -9.67 3.51
N PRO A 82 4.92 -10.91 3.98
CA PRO A 82 3.87 -11.66 4.68
C PRO A 82 3.27 -10.93 5.86
N GLU A 83 4.06 -10.12 6.56
CA GLU A 83 3.63 -9.36 7.73
C GLU A 83 2.61 -8.27 7.41
N LEU A 84 2.44 -7.92 6.13
CA LEU A 84 1.45 -6.91 5.73
C LEU A 84 0.04 -7.46 5.61
N TYR A 85 -0.13 -8.78 5.65
CA TYR A 85 -1.46 -9.37 5.56
C TYR A 85 -2.27 -9.04 6.82
N LEU A 86 -3.35 -8.28 6.65
CA LEU A 86 -4.21 -7.79 7.73
C LEU A 86 -3.42 -7.14 8.87
N ALA A 87 -2.36 -6.39 8.51
CA ALA A 87 -1.39 -5.86 9.45
C ALA A 87 -1.97 -4.75 10.33
N THR A 88 -1.49 -4.68 11.57
CA THR A 88 -1.68 -3.53 12.45
C THR A 88 -0.76 -2.39 12.02
N PRO A 89 -1.01 -1.14 12.47
CA PRO A 89 -0.07 -0.04 12.21
C PRO A 89 1.36 -0.36 12.65
N GLU A 90 1.53 -1.00 13.80
CA GLU A 90 2.85 -1.36 14.32
C GLU A 90 3.57 -2.35 13.42
N GLN A 91 2.84 -3.31 12.84
CA GLN A 91 3.42 -4.26 11.90
C GLN A 91 3.84 -3.59 10.59
N ILE A 92 3.05 -2.64 10.10
CA ILE A 92 3.39 -1.88 8.90
C ILE A 92 4.64 -1.04 9.15
N VAL A 93 4.71 -0.35 10.29
CA VAL A 93 5.89 0.43 10.68
C VAL A 93 7.13 -0.46 10.77
N ALA A 94 7.00 -1.65 11.33
CA ALA A 94 8.13 -2.58 11.43
C ALA A 94 8.68 -2.98 10.06
N VAL A 95 7.80 -3.20 9.09
CA VAL A 95 8.21 -3.50 7.71
C VAL A 95 8.92 -2.30 7.08
N LEU A 96 8.37 -1.10 7.23
CA LEU A 96 8.97 0.12 6.69
C LEU A 96 10.34 0.41 7.32
N ALA A 97 10.46 0.21 8.63
CA ALA A 97 11.69 0.52 9.35
C ALA A 97 12.89 -0.33 8.91
N ARG A 98 12.64 -1.49 8.28
CA ARG A 98 13.68 -2.37 7.77
C ARG A 98 14.19 -1.98 6.39
N GLN A 99 13.53 -1.02 5.71
CA GLN A 99 13.86 -0.71 4.33
C GLN A 99 15.11 0.17 4.23
N ALA A 100 15.84 0.01 3.13
CA ALA A 100 17.05 0.78 2.89
C ALA A 100 16.72 2.28 2.69
N ASP A 101 17.62 3.14 3.15
CA ASP A 101 17.42 4.58 3.10
C ASP A 101 17.52 5.15 1.68
N SER A 102 18.06 4.37 0.74
CA SER A 102 18.06 4.73 -0.67
C SER A 102 16.65 4.78 -1.28
N PHE A 103 15.68 4.09 -0.69
CA PHE A 103 14.29 4.14 -1.13
C PHE A 103 13.62 5.37 -0.51
N ARG A 104 13.27 6.36 -1.33
CA ARG A 104 12.69 7.62 -0.85
C ARG A 104 11.21 7.76 -1.14
N ASP A 105 10.66 6.93 -2.01
CA ASP A 105 9.25 6.91 -2.37
C ASP A 105 8.78 5.46 -2.33
N ILE A 106 8.06 5.11 -1.26
CA ILE A 106 7.59 3.75 -1.03
C ILE A 106 6.07 3.73 -1.11
N ILE A 107 5.52 2.77 -1.85
CA ILE A 107 4.09 2.47 -1.83
C ILE A 107 3.88 1.15 -1.09
N VAL A 108 2.91 1.16 -0.17
CA VAL A 108 2.48 -0.04 0.56
C VAL A 108 1.06 -0.39 0.14
N PHE A 109 0.87 -1.58 -0.41
CA PHE A 109 -0.45 -2.13 -0.71
C PHE A 109 -0.88 -3.06 0.41
N GLY A 110 -2.00 -2.75 1.04
CA GLY A 110 -2.43 -3.51 2.21
C GLY A 110 -3.93 -3.44 2.46
N HIS A 111 -4.28 -3.52 3.72
CA HIS A 111 -5.63 -3.75 4.20
C HIS A 111 -6.02 -2.78 5.30
N ASN A 112 -7.33 -2.57 5.48
CA ASN A 112 -7.87 -1.89 6.63
C ASN A 112 -8.19 -2.90 7.75
N PRO A 113 -8.24 -2.45 9.02
CA PRO A 113 -8.14 -1.05 9.46
C PRO A 113 -6.71 -0.50 9.59
N GLY A 114 -5.69 -1.35 9.43
CA GLY A 114 -4.31 -0.96 9.69
C GLY A 114 -3.87 0.25 8.89
N LEU A 115 -4.19 0.31 7.60
CA LEU A 115 -3.79 1.44 6.74
C LEU A 115 -4.43 2.75 7.19
N THR A 116 -5.73 2.74 7.47
CA THR A 116 -6.44 3.95 7.91
C THR A 116 -5.89 4.42 9.25
N ASP A 117 -5.69 3.50 10.18
CA ASP A 117 -5.17 3.84 11.51
C ASP A 117 -3.76 4.43 11.40
N LEU A 118 -2.91 3.85 10.57
CA LEU A 118 -1.55 4.37 10.38
C LEU A 118 -1.56 5.76 9.73
N ALA A 119 -2.39 5.97 8.71
CA ALA A 119 -2.52 7.27 8.07
C ALA A 119 -2.91 8.34 9.10
N ASN A 120 -3.85 8.02 9.97
CA ASN A 120 -4.28 8.94 11.03
C ASN A 120 -3.18 9.20 12.06
N GLN A 121 -2.35 8.21 12.39
CA GLN A 121 -1.22 8.40 13.30
C GLN A 121 -0.20 9.37 12.72
N PHE A 122 0.05 9.31 11.41
CA PHE A 122 1.02 10.21 10.77
C PHE A 122 0.47 11.61 10.53
N THR A 123 -0.80 11.75 10.22
CA THR A 123 -1.36 13.01 9.76
C THR A 123 -2.23 13.72 10.81
N GLY A 124 -2.79 12.98 11.75
CA GLY A 124 -3.77 13.51 12.70
C GLY A 124 -5.08 13.96 12.06
N SER A 125 -5.37 13.49 10.83
CA SER A 125 -6.47 14.03 10.03
C SER A 125 -7.86 13.48 10.41
N GLY A 126 -7.95 12.42 11.19
CA GLY A 126 -9.23 11.84 11.58
C GLY A 126 -9.98 11.19 10.42
N ILE A 127 -9.24 10.55 9.50
CA ILE A 127 -9.85 9.84 8.37
C ILE A 127 -10.69 8.67 8.90
N ASP A 128 -11.98 8.60 8.50
CA ASP A 128 -12.84 7.52 8.95
C ASP A 128 -12.46 6.18 8.34
N ASN A 129 -12.19 6.18 7.04
CA ASN A 129 -11.89 4.96 6.32
C ASN A 129 -11.28 5.26 4.96
N ILE A 130 -10.14 4.63 4.65
CA ILE A 130 -9.62 4.63 3.29
C ILE A 130 -10.45 3.62 2.50
N PRO A 131 -11.17 4.05 1.44
CA PRO A 131 -11.99 3.11 0.67
C PRO A 131 -11.13 2.13 -0.13
N THR A 132 -11.74 1.08 -0.66
CA THR A 132 -11.02 0.16 -1.55
C THR A 132 -10.40 0.95 -2.70
N CYS A 133 -9.16 0.62 -3.05
CA CYS A 133 -8.34 1.33 -4.02
C CYS A 133 -8.07 2.81 -3.67
N GLY A 134 -8.47 3.24 -2.48
CA GLY A 134 -8.14 4.58 -1.96
C GLY A 134 -6.72 4.62 -1.42
N MET A 135 -6.19 5.84 -1.29
CA MET A 135 -4.82 6.02 -0.87
C MET A 135 -4.65 7.23 0.04
N ALA A 136 -3.59 7.18 0.84
CA ALA A 136 -3.08 8.34 1.56
C ALA A 136 -1.63 8.54 1.12
N VAL A 137 -1.32 9.72 0.59
CA VAL A 137 0.04 10.10 0.18
C VAL A 137 0.58 11.03 1.25
N ILE A 138 1.67 10.61 1.88
CA ILE A 138 2.21 11.28 3.08
C ILE A 138 3.67 11.60 2.82
N ASP A 139 4.05 12.85 3.00
CA ASP A 139 5.46 13.25 2.98
C ASP A 139 5.97 13.30 4.42
N LEU A 140 7.03 12.54 4.68
CA LEU A 140 7.64 12.42 5.99
C LEU A 140 9.05 13.01 5.95
N ASP A 141 9.38 13.86 6.91
CA ASP A 141 10.74 14.38 7.03
C ASP A 141 11.54 13.45 7.93
N LEU A 142 12.21 12.49 7.29
CA LEU A 142 12.98 11.45 7.97
C LEU A 142 14.35 11.29 7.31
N ASP A 143 15.37 11.14 8.12
CA ASP A 143 16.70 10.79 7.62
C ASP A 143 16.79 9.29 7.30
N SER A 144 16.00 8.47 7.99
CA SER A 144 16.00 7.02 7.84
C SER A 144 14.61 6.46 8.14
N TRP A 145 14.20 5.43 7.39
CA TRP A 145 12.97 4.68 7.70
C TRP A 145 13.02 4.05 9.08
N ALA A 146 14.24 3.69 9.54
CA ALA A 146 14.41 3.08 10.85
C ALA A 146 13.91 3.97 12.00
N THR A 147 13.88 5.29 11.81
CA THR A 147 13.39 6.21 12.86
C THR A 147 11.89 6.05 13.13
N LEU A 148 11.12 5.48 12.20
CA LEU A 148 9.70 5.20 12.45
C LEU A 148 9.49 4.25 13.61
N ALA A 149 10.39 3.29 13.82
CA ALA A 149 10.28 2.31 14.90
C ALA A 149 10.54 2.93 16.29
N THR A 150 11.21 4.10 16.34
CA THR A 150 11.52 4.78 17.59
C THR A 150 10.61 5.99 17.86
N ALA A 151 9.82 6.38 16.87
CA ALA A 151 8.86 7.49 16.99
C ALA A 151 7.55 6.99 17.57
N SER A 152 7.55 6.63 18.82
CA SER A 152 6.34 6.16 19.50
C SER A 152 5.62 7.31 20.21
#